data_e497e335e20850b8a9d3d72b7d131e62
#
_entry.id   e497e335e20850b8a9d3d72b7d131e62
#
_cell.length_a   1.000
_cell.length_b   1.000
_cell.length_c   1.000
_cell.angle_alpha   90.00
_cell.angle_beta   90.00
_cell.angle_gamma   90.00
#
_symmetry.space_group_name_H-M   'P 1'
#
loop_
_entity.id
_entity.type
_entity.pdbx_description
1 polymer ?
#
loop_
_entity_poly.entity_id
_entity_poly.type
_entity_poly.pdbx_seq_one_letter_code
_entity_poly.pdbx_strand_id
1 'polypeptide(L)'
;MRSVGAFVYVALGDSISIDDYTGVAGGGAPSQLARRLRADLVDLTRDGNTTHGTLVDLSRAPAAADVVTLTAGGNDLLGGDLPRRILRRLDQIADRIQPLGARVIVNTVYDPSDGDNELGRRELGLSRLAAIELRRRLNALNGGIRKLAAERGFLLADLERLFHGHGVASDEPWFVNVIEPNLAGATAIAEHWYELLALR
;
A
#
# COMPACT_ATOMS: atom_id res chain seq x y z
N MET A 1 5.20 -32.93 6.50
CA MET A 1 3.79 -32.76 6.10
C MET A 1 3.25 -31.57 6.86
N ARG A 2 3.00 -30.43 6.19
CA ARG A 2 2.21 -29.34 6.81
C ARG A 2 0.81 -29.92 7.05
N SER A 3 0.31 -29.86 8.27
CA SER A 3 -1.12 -29.99 8.55
C SER A 3 -1.84 -29.09 7.55
N VAL A 4 -3.04 -29.49 7.08
CA VAL A 4 -3.92 -28.63 6.28
C VAL A 4 -4.36 -27.49 7.21
N GLY A 5 -3.45 -26.55 7.44
CA GLY A 5 -3.68 -25.33 8.21
C GLY A 5 -4.43 -24.33 7.35
N ALA A 6 -5.18 -23.44 7.97
CA ALA A 6 -5.85 -22.34 7.30
C ALA A 6 -4.81 -21.52 6.49
N PHE A 7 -5.24 -21.03 5.33
CA PHE A 7 -4.43 -20.13 4.50
C PHE A 7 -4.34 -18.78 5.22
N VAL A 8 -3.13 -18.35 5.60
CA VAL A 8 -2.92 -17.16 6.42
C VAL A 8 -2.48 -15.99 5.55
N TYR A 9 -3.23 -14.91 5.61
CA TYR A 9 -2.91 -13.65 4.94
C TYR A 9 -2.65 -12.55 5.97
N VAL A 10 -1.50 -11.89 5.89
CA VAL A 10 -1.12 -10.76 6.74
C VAL A 10 -1.17 -9.47 5.92
N ALA A 11 -2.00 -8.52 6.31
CA ALA A 11 -2.03 -7.18 5.75
C ALA A 11 -1.22 -6.23 6.65
N LEU A 12 -0.27 -5.51 6.06
CA LEU A 12 0.58 -4.53 6.72
C LEU A 12 0.43 -3.18 6.04
N GLY A 13 0.38 -2.10 6.80
CA GLY A 13 0.46 -0.78 6.21
C GLY A 13 -0.46 0.28 6.81
N ASP A 14 -0.94 1.14 5.95
CA ASP A 14 -1.62 2.40 6.26
C ASP A 14 -3.10 2.40 5.79
N SER A 15 -3.68 3.59 5.69
CA SER A 15 -5.08 3.84 5.30
C SER A 15 -5.45 3.34 3.90
N ILE A 16 -4.47 3.11 3.03
CA ILE A 16 -4.70 2.50 1.70
C ILE A 16 -5.38 1.13 1.84
N SER A 17 -5.18 0.46 2.97
CA SER A 17 -5.54 -0.93 3.21
C SER A 17 -6.61 -1.14 4.28
N ILE A 18 -7.30 -0.11 4.76
CA ILE A 18 -8.33 -0.25 5.78
C ILE A 18 -9.75 -0.23 5.19
N ASP A 19 -10.72 -0.71 5.95
CA ASP A 19 -12.14 -0.76 5.54
C ASP A 19 -12.85 0.60 5.65
N ASP A 20 -12.42 1.45 6.57
CA ASP A 20 -13.15 2.62 7.09
C ASP A 20 -13.58 3.60 6.02
N TYR A 21 -12.77 3.80 5.00
CA TYR A 21 -13.03 4.79 3.94
C TYR A 21 -13.92 4.27 2.80
N THR A 22 -14.25 2.99 2.80
CA THR A 22 -15.05 2.38 1.72
C THR A 22 -16.55 2.56 1.89
N GLY A 23 -16.99 2.93 3.09
CA GLY A 23 -18.42 3.02 3.45
C GLY A 23 -19.12 1.66 3.59
N VAL A 24 -18.39 0.56 3.47
CA VAL A 24 -18.92 -0.82 3.52
C VAL A 24 -18.02 -1.66 4.43
N ALA A 25 -18.64 -2.36 5.38
CA ALA A 25 -17.89 -3.29 6.24
C ALA A 25 -17.22 -4.39 5.38
N GLY A 26 -15.94 -4.60 5.57
CA GLY A 26 -15.15 -5.50 4.75
C GLY A 26 -14.88 -4.99 3.33
N GLY A 27 -15.06 -3.70 3.07
CA GLY A 27 -14.86 -3.08 1.76
C GLY A 27 -13.40 -2.77 1.43
N GLY A 28 -12.52 -2.75 2.40
CA GLY A 28 -11.09 -2.52 2.20
C GLY A 28 -10.41 -3.61 1.37
N ALA A 29 -9.32 -3.26 0.73
CA ALA A 29 -8.62 -4.19 -0.17
C ALA A 29 -8.17 -5.50 0.52
N PRO A 30 -7.63 -5.48 1.75
CA PRO A 30 -7.29 -6.72 2.47
C PRO A 30 -8.50 -7.60 2.76
N SER A 31 -9.60 -7.02 3.23
CA SER A 31 -10.84 -7.75 3.52
C SER A 31 -11.41 -8.41 2.26
N GLN A 32 -11.38 -7.73 1.13
CA GLN A 32 -11.81 -8.27 -0.16
C GLN A 32 -10.89 -9.39 -0.65
N LEU A 33 -9.56 -9.19 -0.55
CA LEU A 33 -8.59 -10.21 -0.95
C LEU A 33 -8.70 -11.46 -0.06
N ALA A 34 -8.83 -11.29 1.27
CA ALA A 34 -9.00 -12.40 2.20
C ALA A 34 -10.21 -13.28 1.84
N ARG A 35 -11.35 -12.65 1.51
CA ARG A 35 -12.55 -13.40 1.06
C ARG A 35 -12.29 -14.17 -0.24
N ARG A 36 -11.61 -13.58 -1.22
CA ARG A 36 -11.28 -14.23 -2.50
C ARG A 36 -10.34 -15.42 -2.31
N LEU A 37 -9.37 -15.29 -1.42
CA LEU A 37 -8.40 -16.35 -1.09
C LEU A 37 -8.96 -17.39 -0.10
N ARG A 38 -10.09 -17.11 0.54
CA ARG A 38 -10.62 -17.89 1.70
C ARG A 38 -9.56 -17.99 2.78
N ALA A 39 -8.89 -16.87 3.06
CA ALA A 39 -7.78 -16.79 3.99
C ALA A 39 -8.22 -16.28 5.36
N ASP A 40 -7.53 -16.72 6.40
CA ASP A 40 -7.57 -16.11 7.71
C ASP A 40 -6.75 -14.81 7.66
N LEU A 41 -7.43 -13.66 7.72
CA LEU A 41 -6.80 -12.35 7.69
C LEU A 41 -6.25 -11.97 9.05
N VAL A 42 -4.96 -11.70 9.11
CA VAL A 42 -4.29 -11.01 10.21
C VAL A 42 -4.08 -9.57 9.76
N ASP A 43 -5.00 -8.70 10.12
CA ASP A 43 -4.95 -7.29 9.75
C ASP A 43 -4.10 -6.50 10.75
N LEU A 44 -2.98 -5.98 10.28
CA LEU A 44 -2.03 -5.13 11.00
C LEU A 44 -1.94 -3.75 10.34
N THR A 45 -2.93 -3.40 9.52
CA THR A 45 -3.03 -2.07 8.93
C THR A 45 -3.60 -1.06 9.92
N ARG A 46 -3.31 0.22 9.72
CA ARG A 46 -3.79 1.26 10.59
C ARG A 46 -3.79 2.61 9.87
N ASP A 47 -4.85 3.39 10.11
CA ASP A 47 -4.92 4.76 9.61
C ASP A 47 -3.71 5.59 10.05
N GLY A 48 -3.20 6.42 9.14
CA GLY A 48 -2.04 7.27 9.38
C GLY A 48 -0.72 6.53 9.65
N ASN A 49 -0.67 5.21 9.48
CA ASN A 49 0.53 4.43 9.80
C ASN A 49 1.72 4.82 8.91
N THR A 50 2.91 4.73 9.47
CA THR A 50 4.18 5.00 8.80
C THR A 50 5.00 3.71 8.66
N THR A 51 6.07 3.76 7.89
CA THR A 51 7.03 2.64 7.83
C THR A 51 7.62 2.29 9.20
N HIS A 52 7.79 3.28 10.09
CA HIS A 52 8.20 3.02 11.48
C HIS A 52 7.12 2.27 12.26
N GLY A 53 5.87 2.71 12.17
CA GLY A 53 4.75 2.04 12.83
C GLY A 53 4.56 0.62 12.30
N THR A 54 4.68 0.39 11.00
CA THR A 54 4.62 -0.94 10.39
C THR A 54 5.70 -1.88 10.95
N LEU A 55 6.92 -1.38 11.18
CA LEU A 55 7.99 -2.15 11.85
C LEU A 55 7.61 -2.58 13.27
N VAL A 56 6.90 -1.74 14.01
CA VAL A 56 6.39 -2.07 15.35
C VAL A 56 5.27 -3.11 15.25
N ASP A 57 4.32 -2.90 14.33
CA ASP A 57 3.16 -3.77 14.15
C ASP A 57 3.55 -5.19 13.73
N LEU A 58 4.67 -5.38 13.04
CA LEU A 58 5.24 -6.69 12.70
C LEU A 58 5.53 -7.58 13.90
N SER A 59 5.68 -7.04 15.10
CA SER A 59 5.83 -7.85 16.32
C SER A 59 4.60 -8.71 16.64
N ARG A 60 3.45 -8.37 16.04
CA ARG A 60 2.17 -9.10 16.18
C ARG A 60 1.91 -10.06 15.02
N ALA A 61 2.80 -10.11 14.04
CA ALA A 61 2.66 -11.03 12.91
C ALA A 61 2.81 -12.49 13.38
N PRO A 62 2.11 -13.45 12.75
CA PRO A 62 2.28 -14.86 13.02
C PRO A 62 3.68 -15.34 12.62
N ALA A 63 4.07 -16.53 13.09
CA ALA A 63 5.39 -17.11 12.76
C ALA A 63 5.52 -17.52 11.28
N ALA A 64 4.40 -17.69 10.56
CA ALA A 64 4.35 -18.01 9.13
C ALA A 64 3.09 -17.43 8.51
N ALA A 65 3.17 -17.08 7.22
CA ALA A 65 2.04 -16.63 6.42
C ALA A 65 2.16 -17.17 5.00
N ASP A 66 1.05 -17.23 4.27
CA ASP A 66 1.04 -17.62 2.86
C ASP A 66 1.12 -16.39 1.94
N VAL A 67 0.50 -15.29 2.37
CA VAL A 67 0.52 -14.01 1.65
C VAL A 67 0.78 -12.87 2.63
N VAL A 68 1.54 -11.88 2.19
CA VAL A 68 1.71 -10.57 2.87
C VAL A 68 1.47 -9.46 1.86
N THR A 69 0.64 -8.48 2.19
CA THR A 69 0.58 -7.20 1.46
C THR A 69 1.19 -6.09 2.31
N LEU A 70 1.91 -5.17 1.66
CA LEU A 70 2.57 -4.05 2.32
C LEU A 70 2.24 -2.74 1.60
N THR A 71 1.45 -1.88 2.27
CA THR A 71 1.18 -0.50 1.84
C THR A 71 1.80 0.45 2.87
N ALA A 72 2.86 1.13 2.53
CA ALA A 72 3.51 2.04 3.47
C ALA A 72 4.42 3.04 2.75
N GLY A 73 4.59 4.20 3.33
CA GLY A 73 5.51 5.24 2.86
C GLY A 73 4.84 6.55 2.46
N GLY A 74 3.55 6.54 2.16
CA GLY A 74 2.78 7.75 1.84
C GLY A 74 2.76 8.73 3.02
N ASN A 75 2.40 8.26 4.20
CA ASN A 75 2.37 9.08 5.42
C ASN A 75 3.76 9.57 5.86
N ASP A 76 4.80 8.75 5.69
CA ASP A 76 6.19 9.20 5.93
C ASP A 76 6.54 10.37 5.00
N LEU A 77 6.16 10.27 3.73
CA LEU A 77 6.44 11.30 2.72
C LEU A 77 5.69 12.60 3.04
N LEU A 78 4.39 12.51 3.38
CA LEU A 78 3.57 13.65 3.80
C LEU A 78 4.09 14.27 5.11
N GLY A 79 4.62 13.45 6.02
CA GLY A 79 5.31 13.88 7.23
C GLY A 79 6.68 14.50 7.01
N GLY A 80 7.15 14.58 5.75
CA GLY A 80 8.39 15.26 5.37
C GLY A 80 9.63 14.35 5.34
N ASP A 81 9.49 13.05 5.58
CA ASP A 81 10.63 12.13 5.49
C ASP A 81 11.19 12.06 4.05
N LEU A 82 12.48 11.88 3.96
CA LEU A 82 13.15 11.73 2.67
C LEU A 82 13.00 10.30 2.14
N PRO A 83 12.83 10.10 0.82
CA PRO A 83 12.66 8.79 0.20
C PRO A 83 13.72 7.76 0.64
N ARG A 84 14.99 8.15 0.76
CA ARG A 84 16.07 7.27 1.22
C ARG A 84 15.85 6.71 2.64
N ARG A 85 15.18 7.48 3.53
CA ARG A 85 14.88 7.03 4.90
C ARG A 85 13.71 6.05 4.88
N ILE A 86 12.69 6.35 4.09
CA ILE A 86 11.52 5.49 3.89
C ILE A 86 11.96 4.15 3.29
N LEU A 87 12.73 4.16 2.21
CA LEU A 87 13.24 2.96 1.54
C LEU A 87 14.10 2.08 2.47
N ARG A 88 14.92 2.68 3.32
CA ARG A 88 15.69 1.93 4.30
C ARG A 88 14.80 1.21 5.31
N ARG A 89 13.69 1.85 5.75
CA ARG A 89 12.72 1.19 6.65
C ARG A 89 11.92 0.11 5.91
N LEU A 90 11.54 0.33 4.65
CA LEU A 90 10.91 -0.70 3.83
C LEU A 90 11.82 -1.92 3.66
N ASP A 91 13.12 -1.71 3.50
CA ASP A 91 14.10 -2.79 3.45
C ASP A 91 14.19 -3.55 4.78
N GLN A 92 14.17 -2.85 5.92
CA GLN A 92 14.09 -3.47 7.26
C GLN A 92 12.77 -4.24 7.46
N ILE A 93 11.66 -3.75 6.92
CA ILE A 93 10.38 -4.47 6.92
C ILE A 93 10.52 -5.74 6.09
N ALA A 94 11.12 -5.66 4.90
CA ALA A 94 11.39 -6.81 4.04
C ALA A 94 12.20 -7.90 4.75
N ASP A 95 13.26 -7.53 5.47
CA ASP A 95 14.07 -8.47 6.26
C ASP A 95 13.23 -9.20 7.33
N ARG A 96 12.24 -8.54 7.92
CA ARG A 96 11.38 -9.15 8.94
C ARG A 96 10.22 -9.96 8.36
N ILE A 97 9.78 -9.65 7.15
CA ILE A 97 8.72 -10.40 6.45
C ILE A 97 9.28 -11.69 5.84
N GLN A 98 10.51 -11.66 5.36
CA GLN A 98 11.12 -12.78 4.63
C GLN A 98 11.06 -14.13 5.41
N PRO A 99 11.30 -14.19 6.74
CA PRO A 99 11.19 -15.42 7.51
C PRO A 99 9.77 -16.02 7.57
N LEU A 100 8.72 -15.25 7.28
CA LEU A 100 7.34 -15.74 7.26
C LEU A 100 7.10 -16.76 6.15
N GLY A 101 7.97 -16.81 5.12
CA GLY A 101 7.86 -17.72 3.98
C GLY A 101 6.70 -17.41 3.04
N ALA A 102 6.16 -16.20 3.11
CA ALA A 102 4.99 -15.74 2.37
C ALA A 102 5.34 -15.28 0.94
N ARG A 103 4.34 -15.30 0.07
CA ARG A 103 4.35 -14.46 -1.14
C ARG A 103 4.06 -13.02 -0.74
N VAL A 104 4.99 -12.13 -1.02
CA VAL A 104 4.90 -10.72 -0.61
C VAL A 104 4.49 -9.85 -1.79
N ILE A 105 3.48 -9.00 -1.60
CA ILE A 105 3.08 -7.94 -2.52
C ILE A 105 3.46 -6.60 -1.87
N VAL A 106 4.39 -5.88 -2.48
CA VAL A 106 4.71 -4.50 -2.10
C VAL A 106 4.07 -3.53 -3.08
N ASN A 107 3.63 -2.39 -2.58
CA ASN A 107 2.85 -1.42 -3.34
C ASN A 107 3.65 -0.13 -3.56
N THR A 108 3.57 0.46 -4.77
CA THR A 108 3.91 1.87 -4.95
C THR A 108 2.83 2.75 -4.32
N VAL A 109 3.17 4.02 -4.07
CA VAL A 109 2.22 5.02 -3.59
C VAL A 109 1.62 5.76 -4.78
N TYR A 110 0.31 5.85 -4.87
CA TYR A 110 -0.39 6.57 -5.93
C TYR A 110 -0.26 8.10 -5.78
N ASP A 111 -0.55 8.83 -6.86
CA ASP A 111 -0.65 10.29 -6.87
C ASP A 111 -2.13 10.69 -7.04
N PRO A 112 -2.83 11.17 -5.99
CA PRO A 112 -4.24 11.57 -6.08
C PRO A 112 -4.49 12.73 -7.04
N SER A 113 -3.45 13.50 -7.38
CA SER A 113 -3.53 14.64 -8.30
C SER A 113 -3.34 14.28 -9.77
N ASP A 114 -3.08 12.99 -10.09
CA ASP A 114 -2.72 12.53 -11.45
C ASP A 114 -1.61 13.37 -12.11
N GLY A 115 -0.70 13.86 -11.29
CA GLY A 115 0.40 14.67 -11.80
C GLY A 115 0.09 16.15 -11.95
N ASP A 116 -1.09 16.63 -11.62
CA ASP A 116 -1.38 18.05 -11.56
C ASP A 116 -0.84 18.69 -10.28
N ASN A 117 0.28 19.39 -10.39
CA ASN A 117 0.89 20.06 -9.23
C ASN A 117 0.01 21.16 -8.63
N GLU A 118 -0.85 21.79 -9.42
CA GLU A 118 -1.74 22.86 -8.92
C GLU A 118 -2.90 22.24 -8.12
N LEU A 119 -3.44 21.12 -8.57
CA LEU A 119 -4.42 20.35 -7.83
C LEU A 119 -3.82 19.83 -6.52
N GLY A 120 -2.66 19.16 -6.56
CA GLY A 120 -1.97 18.69 -5.36
C GLY A 120 -1.65 19.82 -4.38
N ARG A 121 -1.28 20.99 -4.88
CA ARG A 121 -1.05 22.20 -4.06
C ARG A 121 -2.32 22.62 -3.31
N ARG A 122 -3.46 22.69 -3.99
CA ARG A 122 -4.74 23.11 -3.40
C ARG A 122 -5.24 22.12 -2.36
N GLU A 123 -5.28 20.85 -2.74
CA GLU A 123 -5.86 19.78 -1.90
C GLU A 123 -5.03 19.53 -0.63
N LEU A 124 -3.71 19.66 -0.71
CA LEU A 124 -2.81 19.48 0.44
C LEU A 124 -2.42 20.78 1.15
N GLY A 125 -2.92 21.94 0.69
CA GLY A 125 -2.60 23.25 1.28
C GLY A 125 -1.12 23.65 1.15
N LEU A 126 -0.42 23.18 0.12
CA LEU A 126 1.02 23.37 -0.06
C LEU A 126 1.35 24.65 -0.85
N SER A 127 2.56 25.17 -0.68
CA SER A 127 3.11 26.13 -1.64
C SER A 127 3.44 25.42 -2.97
N ARG A 128 3.55 26.19 -4.06
CA ARG A 128 3.90 25.65 -5.39
C ARG A 128 5.22 24.85 -5.37
N LEU A 129 6.24 25.38 -4.70
CA LEU A 129 7.54 24.72 -4.59
C LEU A 129 7.44 23.43 -3.76
N ALA A 130 6.65 23.44 -2.68
CA ALA A 130 6.44 22.25 -1.84
C ALA A 130 5.70 21.14 -2.60
N ALA A 131 4.69 21.46 -3.42
CA ALA A 131 3.97 20.50 -4.25
C ALA A 131 4.91 19.85 -5.30
N ILE A 132 5.73 20.65 -5.98
CA ILE A 132 6.72 20.15 -6.95
C ILE A 132 7.74 19.22 -6.25
N GLU A 133 8.22 19.61 -5.08
CA GLU A 133 9.19 18.80 -4.33
C GLU A 133 8.55 17.51 -3.80
N LEU A 134 7.32 17.56 -3.28
CA LEU A 134 6.59 16.38 -2.84
C LEU A 134 6.45 15.36 -3.97
N ARG A 135 6.03 15.80 -5.14
CA ARG A 135 5.92 14.96 -6.32
C ARG A 135 7.27 14.35 -6.75
N ARG A 136 8.33 15.15 -6.75
CA ARG A 136 9.68 14.66 -7.03
C ARG A 136 10.10 13.56 -6.05
N ARG A 137 9.77 13.73 -4.78
CA ARG A 137 10.03 12.73 -3.73
C ARG A 137 9.16 11.49 -3.91
N LEU A 138 7.89 11.64 -4.28
CA LEU A 138 7.00 10.51 -4.58
C LEU A 138 7.57 9.65 -5.72
N ASN A 139 7.97 10.28 -6.82
CA ASN A 139 8.59 9.57 -7.94
C ASN A 139 9.87 8.83 -7.52
N ALA A 140 10.71 9.46 -6.70
CA ALA A 140 11.93 8.84 -6.18
C ALA A 140 11.63 7.65 -5.24
N LEU A 141 10.59 7.78 -4.40
CA LEU A 141 10.13 6.71 -3.53
C LEU A 141 9.61 5.53 -4.36
N ASN A 142 8.71 5.77 -5.30
CA ASN A 142 8.13 4.73 -6.16
C ASN A 142 9.20 4.02 -7.01
N GLY A 143 10.17 4.76 -7.55
CA GLY A 143 11.33 4.17 -8.21
C GLY A 143 12.13 3.24 -7.31
N GLY A 144 12.32 3.64 -6.05
CA GLY A 144 12.98 2.82 -5.03
C GLY A 144 12.18 1.58 -4.63
N ILE A 145 10.86 1.70 -4.50
CA ILE A 145 9.97 0.55 -4.19
C ILE A 145 10.02 -0.49 -5.32
N ARG A 146 9.95 -0.06 -6.59
CA ARG A 146 10.09 -0.96 -7.75
C ARG A 146 11.42 -1.72 -7.73
N LYS A 147 12.50 -1.02 -7.40
CA LYS A 147 13.83 -1.63 -7.26
C LYS A 147 13.86 -2.63 -6.11
N LEU A 148 13.35 -2.27 -4.92
CA LEU A 148 13.27 -3.15 -3.76
C LEU A 148 12.48 -4.42 -4.09
N ALA A 149 11.32 -4.30 -4.74
CA ALA A 149 10.52 -5.45 -5.15
C ALA A 149 11.31 -6.43 -6.03
N ALA A 150 12.02 -5.90 -7.03
CA ALA A 150 12.84 -6.70 -7.93
C ALA A 150 14.00 -7.39 -7.20
N GLU A 151 14.72 -6.68 -6.33
CA GLU A 151 15.86 -7.19 -5.57
C GLU A 151 15.47 -8.28 -4.56
N ARG A 152 14.27 -8.15 -3.94
CA ARG A 152 13.75 -9.09 -2.94
C ARG A 152 12.91 -10.21 -3.55
N GLY A 153 12.64 -10.21 -4.84
CA GLY A 153 11.76 -11.17 -5.50
C GLY A 153 10.30 -11.05 -5.07
N PHE A 154 9.88 -9.86 -4.65
CA PHE A 154 8.50 -9.57 -4.26
C PHE A 154 7.63 -9.28 -5.49
N LEU A 155 6.34 -9.55 -5.38
CA LEU A 155 5.35 -9.07 -6.34
C LEU A 155 5.18 -7.55 -6.17
N LEU A 156 5.14 -6.85 -7.28
CA LEU A 156 4.93 -5.40 -7.29
C LEU A 156 3.50 -5.09 -7.71
N ALA A 157 2.73 -4.47 -6.82
CA ALA A 157 1.48 -3.80 -7.18
C ALA A 157 1.78 -2.33 -7.47
N ASP A 158 1.79 -1.96 -8.73
CA ASP A 158 2.07 -0.59 -9.16
C ASP A 158 0.81 0.28 -9.05
N LEU A 159 0.48 0.70 -7.81
CA LEU A 159 -0.70 1.52 -7.54
C LEU A 159 -0.61 2.91 -8.17
N GLU A 160 0.60 3.47 -8.35
CA GLU A 160 0.77 4.72 -9.09
C GLU A 160 0.20 4.60 -10.51
N ARG A 161 0.48 3.49 -11.18
CA ARG A 161 -0.05 3.21 -12.52
C ARG A 161 -1.52 2.82 -12.50
N LEU A 162 -1.93 2.01 -11.52
CA LEU A 162 -3.30 1.52 -11.40
C LEU A 162 -4.30 2.66 -11.20
N PHE A 163 -3.94 3.66 -10.40
CA PHE A 163 -4.81 4.79 -10.06
C PHE A 163 -4.75 5.94 -11.08
N HIS A 164 -3.83 5.88 -12.04
CA HIS A 164 -3.71 6.94 -13.06
C HIS A 164 -5.00 7.06 -13.88
N GLY A 165 -5.55 8.27 -13.96
CA GLY A 165 -6.84 8.58 -14.59
C GLY A 165 -8.02 8.54 -13.60
N HIS A 166 -7.80 8.14 -12.36
CA HIS A 166 -8.83 8.07 -11.30
C HIS A 166 -8.54 9.02 -10.12
N GLY A 167 -7.76 10.08 -10.37
CA GLY A 167 -7.45 11.10 -9.38
C GLY A 167 -8.68 11.84 -8.87
N VAL A 168 -8.49 12.68 -7.85
CA VAL A 168 -9.60 13.40 -7.16
C VAL A 168 -10.39 14.36 -8.06
N ALA A 169 -9.84 14.77 -9.20
CA ALA A 169 -10.51 15.63 -10.19
C ALA A 169 -11.00 14.87 -11.43
N SER A 170 -10.89 13.55 -11.47
CA SER A 170 -11.39 12.74 -12.59
C SER A 170 -12.92 12.61 -12.55
N ASP A 171 -13.51 12.20 -13.67
CA ASP A 171 -14.95 11.93 -13.77
C ASP A 171 -15.39 10.76 -12.89
N GLU A 172 -14.48 9.80 -12.66
CA GLU A 172 -14.69 8.62 -11.81
C GLU A 172 -13.57 8.50 -10.78
N PRO A 173 -13.58 9.33 -9.71
CA PRO A 173 -12.52 9.34 -8.73
C PRO A 173 -12.55 8.07 -7.86
N TRP A 174 -11.38 7.50 -7.62
CA TRP A 174 -11.23 6.35 -6.72
C TRP A 174 -10.88 6.74 -5.28
N PHE A 175 -11.09 8.00 -4.94
CA PHE A 175 -10.78 8.55 -3.64
C PHE A 175 -12.03 9.01 -2.90
N VAL A 176 -12.02 8.81 -1.59
CA VAL A 176 -12.80 9.57 -0.63
C VAL A 176 -11.83 10.48 0.13
N ASN A 177 -12.24 11.66 0.52
CA ASN A 177 -11.30 12.69 0.95
C ASN A 177 -10.24 12.95 -0.15
N VAL A 178 -9.00 13.25 0.24
CA VAL A 178 -7.95 13.60 -0.74
C VAL A 178 -7.06 12.41 -1.09
N ILE A 179 -6.84 11.49 -0.15
CA ILE A 179 -5.79 10.48 -0.26
C ILE A 179 -6.25 9.05 0.04
N GLU A 180 -7.45 8.83 0.57
CA GLU A 180 -7.93 7.50 0.92
C GLU A 180 -8.72 6.87 -0.23
N PRO A 181 -8.51 5.59 -0.54
CA PRO A 181 -9.29 4.89 -1.55
C PRO A 181 -10.75 4.74 -1.12
N ASN A 182 -11.69 5.07 -1.99
CA ASN A 182 -13.09 4.70 -1.82
C ASN A 182 -13.29 3.21 -2.16
N LEU A 183 -14.54 2.73 -2.16
CA LEU A 183 -14.84 1.34 -2.46
C LEU A 183 -14.34 0.90 -3.85
N ALA A 184 -14.45 1.76 -4.86
CA ALA A 184 -13.97 1.44 -6.20
C ALA A 184 -12.45 1.29 -6.23
N GLY A 185 -11.71 2.23 -5.62
CA GLY A 185 -10.25 2.16 -5.49
C GLY A 185 -9.79 0.93 -4.69
N ALA A 186 -10.44 0.66 -3.55
CA ALA A 186 -10.14 -0.52 -2.73
C ALA A 186 -10.40 -1.83 -3.48
N THR A 187 -11.48 -1.88 -4.29
CA THR A 187 -11.80 -3.05 -5.12
C THR A 187 -10.75 -3.25 -6.22
N ALA A 188 -10.35 -2.19 -6.90
CA ALA A 188 -9.30 -2.25 -7.92
C ALA A 188 -7.96 -2.75 -7.34
N ILE A 189 -7.59 -2.29 -6.14
CA ILE A 189 -6.40 -2.80 -5.43
C ILE A 189 -6.53 -4.30 -5.16
N ALA A 190 -7.65 -4.74 -4.59
CA ALA A 190 -7.87 -6.15 -4.24
C ALA A 190 -7.84 -7.07 -5.47
N GLU A 191 -8.43 -6.62 -6.58
CA GLU A 191 -8.40 -7.34 -7.86
C GLU A 191 -6.99 -7.46 -8.40
N HIS A 192 -6.26 -6.36 -8.43
CA HIS A 192 -4.87 -6.34 -8.89
C HIS A 192 -3.97 -7.26 -8.03
N TRP A 193 -4.12 -7.24 -6.71
CA TRP A 193 -3.40 -8.17 -5.84
C TRP A 193 -3.74 -9.63 -6.12
N TYR A 194 -5.03 -9.93 -6.34
CA TYR A 194 -5.47 -11.29 -6.66
C TYR A 194 -4.89 -11.78 -7.99
N GLU A 195 -4.87 -10.94 -9.02
CA GLU A 195 -4.27 -11.24 -10.32
C GLU A 195 -2.76 -11.53 -10.19
N LEU A 196 -2.02 -10.70 -9.46
CA LEU A 196 -0.59 -10.93 -9.18
C LEU A 196 -0.34 -12.27 -8.50
N LEU A 197 -1.24 -12.71 -7.63
CA LEU A 197 -1.16 -14.00 -6.97
C LEU A 197 -1.55 -15.16 -7.89
N ALA A 198 -2.39 -14.95 -8.90
CA ALA A 198 -2.84 -15.99 -9.83
C ALA A 198 -1.84 -16.31 -10.95
N LEU A 199 -0.95 -15.37 -11.29
CA LEU A 199 0.00 -15.47 -12.41
C LEU A 199 1.18 -16.44 -12.19
N ARG A 200 1.14 -17.33 -11.16
CA ARG A 200 2.20 -18.30 -10.88
C ARG A 200 1.67 -19.66 -10.48
#